data_baf872b262c44b43e13c24656290dbd0
#
_entry.id   baf872b262c44b43e13c24656290dbd0
#
_cell.length_a   1.000
_cell.length_b   1.000
_cell.length_c   1.000
_cell.angle_alpha   90.00
_cell.angle_beta   90.00
_cell.angle_gamma   90.00
#
_symmetry.space_group_name_H-M   'P 1'
#
loop_
_entity.id
_entity.type
_entity.pdbx_description
1 polymer ?
#
loop_
_entity_poly.entity_id
_entity_poly.type
_entity_poly.pdbx_seq_one_letter_code
_entity_poly.pdbx_strand_id
1 'polypeptide(L)'
;MSSSLSSGADFEHMFGLAPVSLWLEDYSALKQLFDQWRAEGVTDIRQFLAQDPARLRACSAALKVLKVNQRTLDLFAAGSQQILEANLDKVFRDDMHDAVAHELSQLWDGQLEFSNQTVNYALDGRRLDVQIRARILPGYEDNWSRVLVSLEDVTATVRAGAELRRSERYARDLFEHSPVSLWVEDFSAVKSLLDGVRAQGIDDFKTFIRVHPEFVTRCMHEIRVIDVNQQTLRMFGAESKEMLLNNIGRVFRGEMHESFAEQLLDLWEGKTFQQREVVNYALSGDAVHIHMQFSVLADHMSDWGLVLLSLVDITARKKAEAYLEYLGKHDVLTQLRNRAFYAEELNRLTRKGPWPLSIIAIDLNGLKVVNDEQGHAAGDSMLRRVGEVLAKAVDAPACAARIGGDEFTVLLPGTDERGAMALQERILSMLELNNQFYPGQHLSLAMGIACCQSGDAVEAAIHRADQAMYAEKNRYHQQKNVDRRQSGSR
;
A
#
# COMPACT_ATOMS: atom_id res chain seq x y z
N MET A 1 -61.91 -57.12 -8.89
CA MET A 1 -61.76 -57.24 -7.41
C MET A 1 -60.36 -57.65 -7.13
N SER A 2 -59.54 -56.70 -6.70
CA SER A 2 -58.30 -56.87 -5.94
C SER A 2 -57.29 -55.76 -6.33
N SER A 3 -57.50 -54.57 -5.78
CA SER A 3 -56.44 -53.53 -5.81
C SER A 3 -56.50 -52.50 -4.63
N SER A 4 -57.27 -52.82 -3.57
CA SER A 4 -57.45 -51.84 -2.44
C SER A 4 -56.76 -52.27 -1.14
N LEU A 5 -55.98 -53.37 -1.12
CA LEU A 5 -55.27 -53.85 0.09
C LEU A 5 -53.75 -53.63 0.06
N SER A 6 -53.15 -53.11 -1.05
CA SER A 6 -51.72 -52.88 -1.16
C SER A 6 -51.34 -51.45 -0.74
N SER A 7 -52.22 -50.46 -0.79
CA SER A 7 -51.85 -49.04 -0.69
C SER A 7 -51.37 -48.59 0.71
N GLY A 8 -51.88 -49.20 1.79
CA GLY A 8 -51.48 -48.81 3.17
C GLY A 8 -50.12 -49.36 3.59
N ALA A 9 -49.85 -50.64 3.23
CA ALA A 9 -48.56 -51.27 3.52
C ALA A 9 -47.42 -50.66 2.69
N ASP A 10 -47.68 -50.31 1.43
CA ASP A 10 -46.73 -49.64 0.55
C ASP A 10 -46.38 -48.24 1.05
N PHE A 11 -47.36 -47.46 1.52
CA PHE A 11 -47.12 -46.14 2.16
C PHE A 11 -46.26 -46.25 3.41
N GLU A 12 -46.53 -47.24 4.28
CA GLU A 12 -45.76 -47.44 5.49
C GLU A 12 -44.29 -47.80 5.19
N HIS A 13 -44.07 -48.67 4.22
CA HIS A 13 -42.70 -48.97 3.76
C HIS A 13 -42.00 -47.79 3.12
N MET A 14 -42.66 -47.07 2.21
CA MET A 14 -42.10 -45.87 1.60
C MET A 14 -41.75 -44.77 2.63
N PHE A 15 -42.66 -44.51 3.57
CA PHE A 15 -42.43 -43.52 4.64
C PHE A 15 -41.27 -43.95 5.55
N GLY A 16 -41.21 -45.24 5.94
CA GLY A 16 -40.16 -45.77 6.83
C GLY A 16 -38.76 -45.79 6.18
N LEU A 17 -38.68 -46.08 4.85
CA LEU A 17 -37.43 -46.21 4.11
C LEU A 17 -36.98 -44.92 3.43
N ALA A 18 -37.74 -43.84 3.53
CA ALA A 18 -37.36 -42.55 2.94
C ALA A 18 -35.99 -42.09 3.41
N PRO A 19 -35.09 -41.62 2.52
CA PRO A 19 -33.73 -41.22 2.87
C PRO A 19 -33.68 -39.87 3.59
N VAL A 20 -34.81 -39.21 3.76
CA VAL A 20 -34.97 -37.92 4.46
C VAL A 20 -35.79 -38.11 5.73
N SER A 21 -35.58 -37.22 6.72
CA SER A 21 -36.42 -37.18 7.92
C SER A 21 -37.83 -36.75 7.55
N LEU A 22 -38.82 -37.63 7.87
CA LEU A 22 -40.23 -37.38 7.63
C LEU A 22 -41.04 -37.43 8.91
N TRP A 23 -41.96 -36.47 9.03
CA TRP A 23 -42.94 -36.35 10.11
C TRP A 23 -44.33 -36.32 9.48
N LEU A 24 -45.24 -37.07 10.00
CA LEU A 24 -46.66 -36.93 9.73
C LEU A 24 -47.30 -36.29 10.94
N GLU A 25 -47.95 -35.18 10.75
CA GLU A 25 -48.46 -34.34 11.84
C GLU A 25 -49.93 -34.01 11.64
N ASP A 26 -50.62 -33.69 12.74
CA ASP A 26 -52.02 -33.22 12.76
C ASP A 26 -52.02 -31.78 13.21
N TYR A 27 -52.47 -30.87 12.32
CA TYR A 27 -52.59 -29.42 12.57
C TYR A 27 -54.05 -29.00 12.75
N SER A 28 -54.97 -29.96 12.98
CA SER A 28 -56.42 -29.65 13.13
C SER A 28 -56.72 -28.67 14.28
N ALA A 29 -56.00 -28.82 15.41
CA ALA A 29 -56.16 -27.88 16.53
C ALA A 29 -55.59 -26.50 16.19
N LEU A 30 -54.50 -26.41 15.43
CA LEU A 30 -53.94 -25.13 14.93
C LEU A 30 -54.93 -24.44 13.98
N LYS A 31 -55.55 -25.21 13.09
CA LYS A 31 -56.59 -24.71 12.17
C LYS A 31 -57.76 -24.09 12.93
N GLN A 32 -58.25 -24.80 13.96
CA GLN A 32 -59.35 -24.31 14.84
C GLN A 32 -58.93 -23.01 15.55
N LEU A 33 -57.69 -22.93 16.05
CA LEU A 33 -57.14 -21.72 16.69
C LEU A 33 -57.09 -20.55 15.71
N PHE A 34 -56.71 -20.79 14.49
CA PHE A 34 -56.67 -19.77 13.44
C PHE A 34 -58.07 -19.31 13.06
N ASP A 35 -59.04 -20.22 12.94
CA ASP A 35 -60.42 -19.89 12.65
C ASP A 35 -61.07 -19.06 13.77
N GLN A 36 -60.76 -19.38 15.03
CA GLN A 36 -61.15 -18.57 16.19
C GLN A 36 -60.59 -17.17 16.11
N TRP A 37 -59.29 -16.96 15.90
CA TRP A 37 -58.65 -15.68 15.81
C TRP A 37 -59.17 -14.82 14.64
N ARG A 38 -59.51 -15.48 13.50
CA ARG A 38 -60.18 -14.80 12.39
C ARG A 38 -61.58 -14.29 12.79
N ALA A 39 -62.32 -15.10 13.54
CA ALA A 39 -63.63 -14.67 14.08
C ALA A 39 -63.51 -13.55 15.10
N GLU A 40 -62.40 -13.47 15.83
CA GLU A 40 -62.06 -12.37 16.75
C GLU A 40 -61.55 -11.09 16.05
N GLY A 41 -61.41 -11.13 14.70
CA GLY A 41 -61.02 -9.98 13.86
C GLY A 41 -59.52 -9.80 13.65
N VAL A 42 -58.71 -10.82 13.90
CA VAL A 42 -57.27 -10.79 13.58
C VAL A 42 -57.09 -10.82 12.06
N THR A 43 -56.43 -9.81 11.51
CA THR A 43 -56.14 -9.70 10.07
C THR A 43 -54.67 -9.91 9.77
N ASP A 44 -53.76 -9.51 10.67
CA ASP A 44 -52.32 -9.69 10.57
C ASP A 44 -51.81 -10.65 11.68
N ILE A 45 -51.58 -11.88 11.31
CA ILE A 45 -51.14 -12.91 12.25
C ILE A 45 -49.71 -12.65 12.76
N ARG A 46 -48.82 -12.08 11.95
CA ARG A 46 -47.45 -11.79 12.38
C ARG A 46 -47.41 -10.76 13.49
N GLN A 47 -48.13 -9.65 13.30
CA GLN A 47 -48.24 -8.63 14.31
C GLN A 47 -48.91 -9.16 15.58
N PHE A 48 -49.95 -9.98 15.40
CA PHE A 48 -50.67 -10.60 16.51
C PHE A 48 -49.82 -11.53 17.36
N LEU A 49 -49.01 -12.41 16.72
CA LEU A 49 -48.06 -13.32 17.42
C LEU A 49 -46.94 -12.54 18.11
N ALA A 50 -46.41 -11.48 17.49
CA ALA A 50 -45.31 -10.69 18.04
C ALA A 50 -45.70 -9.94 19.34
N GLN A 51 -47.01 -9.65 19.55
CA GLN A 51 -47.48 -8.95 20.75
C GLN A 51 -47.49 -9.78 22.02
N ASP A 52 -47.53 -11.13 21.89
CA ASP A 52 -47.60 -12.02 23.04
C ASP A 52 -46.95 -13.37 22.72
N PRO A 53 -45.75 -13.69 23.27
CA PRO A 53 -45.08 -14.97 23.08
C PRO A 53 -45.91 -16.20 23.49
N ALA A 54 -46.90 -16.04 24.36
CA ALA A 54 -47.78 -17.14 24.75
C ALA A 54 -48.61 -17.64 23.57
N ARG A 55 -48.95 -16.77 22.60
CA ARG A 55 -49.70 -17.15 21.39
C ARG A 55 -48.89 -18.07 20.48
N LEU A 56 -47.62 -17.80 20.34
CA LEU A 56 -46.72 -18.67 19.55
C LEU A 56 -46.59 -20.06 20.21
N ARG A 57 -46.45 -20.10 21.55
CA ARG A 57 -46.44 -21.35 22.31
C ARG A 57 -47.77 -22.12 22.17
N ALA A 58 -48.89 -21.42 22.13
CA ALA A 58 -50.20 -22.04 21.89
C ALA A 58 -50.30 -22.69 20.50
N CYS A 59 -49.77 -22.03 19.46
CA CYS A 59 -49.66 -22.64 18.12
C CYS A 59 -48.78 -23.87 18.12
N SER A 60 -47.61 -23.83 18.73
CA SER A 60 -46.71 -25.00 18.82
C SER A 60 -47.34 -26.17 19.60
N ALA A 61 -48.08 -25.88 20.68
CA ALA A 61 -48.78 -26.91 21.44
C ALA A 61 -50.01 -27.52 20.70
N ALA A 62 -50.52 -26.79 19.70
CA ALA A 62 -51.61 -27.26 18.84
C ALA A 62 -51.15 -28.24 17.72
N LEU A 63 -49.85 -28.39 17.53
CA LEU A 63 -49.25 -29.33 16.58
C LEU A 63 -49.09 -30.71 17.25
N LYS A 64 -49.59 -31.76 16.60
CA LYS A 64 -49.51 -33.10 17.13
C LYS A 64 -48.73 -34.00 16.19
N VAL A 65 -47.66 -34.62 16.64
CA VAL A 65 -46.91 -35.64 15.91
C VAL A 65 -47.71 -36.93 15.86
N LEU A 66 -47.97 -37.40 14.68
CA LEU A 66 -48.69 -38.69 14.47
C LEU A 66 -47.70 -39.83 14.23
N LYS A 67 -46.70 -39.61 13.40
CA LYS A 67 -45.70 -40.58 13.04
C LYS A 67 -44.40 -39.90 12.61
N VAL A 68 -43.26 -40.50 12.93
CA VAL A 68 -41.96 -40.17 12.37
C VAL A 68 -41.29 -41.40 11.77
N ASN A 69 -40.43 -41.22 10.77
CA ASN A 69 -39.66 -42.31 10.22
C ASN A 69 -38.34 -42.55 10.96
N GLN A 70 -37.67 -43.65 10.65
CA GLN A 70 -36.40 -44.01 11.27
C GLN A 70 -35.34 -42.91 11.06
N ARG A 71 -35.32 -42.29 9.88
CA ARG A 71 -34.37 -41.23 9.58
C ARG A 71 -34.52 -40.01 10.48
N THR A 72 -35.76 -39.71 10.92
CA THR A 72 -36.01 -38.67 11.93
C THR A 72 -35.40 -39.04 13.29
N LEU A 73 -35.58 -40.27 13.73
CA LEU A 73 -35.03 -40.75 15.01
C LEU A 73 -33.51 -40.70 14.99
N ASP A 74 -32.89 -41.11 13.89
CA ASP A 74 -31.44 -41.06 13.71
C ASP A 74 -30.92 -39.61 13.70
N LEU A 75 -31.60 -38.69 12.97
CA LEU A 75 -31.22 -37.29 12.88
C LEU A 75 -31.20 -36.60 14.26
N PHE A 76 -32.27 -36.84 15.04
CA PHE A 76 -32.42 -36.22 16.36
C PHE A 76 -31.81 -37.03 17.49
N ALA A 77 -31.12 -38.12 17.20
CA ALA A 77 -30.55 -39.05 18.20
C ALA A 77 -31.60 -39.54 19.25
N ALA A 78 -32.82 -39.80 18.77
CA ALA A 78 -33.93 -40.30 19.57
C ALA A 78 -34.07 -41.82 19.45
N GLY A 79 -34.06 -42.52 20.54
CA GLY A 79 -34.18 -43.99 20.53
C GLY A 79 -35.56 -44.48 20.13
N SER A 80 -36.60 -43.66 20.21
CA SER A 80 -37.96 -43.95 19.79
C SER A 80 -38.78 -42.69 19.57
N GLN A 81 -39.92 -42.79 18.83
CA GLN A 81 -40.85 -41.67 18.65
C GLN A 81 -41.34 -41.13 20.04
N GLN A 82 -41.65 -41.98 21.00
CA GLN A 82 -42.11 -41.59 22.32
C GLN A 82 -41.06 -40.72 23.05
N ILE A 83 -39.78 -41.10 22.94
CA ILE A 83 -38.68 -40.29 23.51
C ILE A 83 -38.57 -38.94 22.81
N LEU A 84 -38.70 -38.90 21.47
CA LEU A 84 -38.66 -37.67 20.71
C LEU A 84 -39.82 -36.74 21.09
N GLU A 85 -41.06 -37.25 21.11
CA GLU A 85 -42.24 -36.47 21.52
C GLU A 85 -42.15 -35.90 22.94
N ALA A 86 -41.62 -36.69 23.90
CA ALA A 86 -41.45 -36.27 25.28
C ALA A 86 -40.36 -35.18 25.47
N ASN A 87 -39.56 -34.89 24.44
CA ASN A 87 -38.46 -33.94 24.46
C ASN A 87 -38.47 -32.91 23.29
N LEU A 88 -39.64 -32.67 22.70
CA LEU A 88 -39.77 -31.70 21.61
C LEU A 88 -39.33 -30.27 22.04
N ASP A 89 -39.46 -29.92 23.31
CA ASP A 89 -38.96 -28.68 23.89
C ASP A 89 -37.42 -28.53 23.81
N LYS A 90 -36.71 -29.66 23.81
CA LYS A 90 -35.24 -29.71 23.62
C LYS A 90 -34.83 -29.61 22.11
N VAL A 91 -35.70 -30.10 21.23
CA VAL A 91 -35.51 -30.03 19.78
C VAL A 91 -35.83 -28.65 19.24
N PHE A 92 -36.93 -28.05 19.70
CA PHE A 92 -37.44 -26.77 19.29
C PHE A 92 -37.20 -25.73 20.41
N ARG A 93 -36.14 -24.96 20.29
CA ARG A 93 -35.75 -23.94 21.26
C ARG A 93 -36.12 -22.51 20.80
N ASP A 94 -35.86 -21.52 21.66
CA ASP A 94 -36.26 -20.12 21.45
C ASP A 94 -35.70 -19.46 20.18
N ASP A 95 -34.59 -19.94 19.66
CA ASP A 95 -33.97 -19.45 18.40
C ASP A 95 -34.76 -19.86 17.12
N MET A 96 -35.83 -20.64 17.29
CA MET A 96 -36.77 -20.98 16.21
C MET A 96 -37.97 -20.02 16.07
N HIS A 97 -38.19 -19.14 17.02
CA HIS A 97 -39.45 -18.35 17.11
C HIS A 97 -39.77 -17.57 15.81
N ASP A 98 -38.75 -16.92 15.21
CA ASP A 98 -38.95 -16.17 13.97
C ASP A 98 -39.30 -17.06 12.77
N ALA A 99 -38.67 -18.25 12.70
CA ALA A 99 -38.92 -19.21 11.64
C ALA A 99 -40.34 -19.79 11.75
N VAL A 100 -40.76 -20.19 12.96
CA VAL A 100 -42.09 -20.70 13.24
C VAL A 100 -43.16 -19.63 12.98
N ALA A 101 -42.95 -18.37 13.38
CA ALA A 101 -43.85 -17.31 13.11
C ALA A 101 -44.03 -17.05 11.59
N HIS A 102 -42.95 -17.24 10.80
CA HIS A 102 -43.02 -17.15 9.36
C HIS A 102 -43.85 -18.29 8.74
N GLU A 103 -43.65 -19.54 9.19
CA GLU A 103 -44.38 -20.70 8.76
C GLU A 103 -45.88 -20.56 9.07
N LEU A 104 -46.21 -20.15 10.28
CA LEU A 104 -47.59 -19.87 10.72
C LEU A 104 -48.26 -18.81 9.87
N SER A 105 -47.52 -17.77 9.44
CA SER A 105 -48.08 -16.74 8.56
C SER A 105 -48.44 -17.27 7.17
N GLN A 106 -47.61 -18.16 6.63
CA GLN A 106 -47.90 -18.79 5.32
C GLN A 106 -49.16 -19.65 5.37
N LEU A 107 -49.33 -20.44 6.45
CA LEU A 107 -50.54 -21.20 6.69
C LEU A 107 -51.78 -20.30 6.91
N TRP A 108 -51.58 -19.17 7.64
CA TRP A 108 -52.65 -18.19 7.83
C TRP A 108 -53.12 -17.60 6.52
N ASP A 109 -52.21 -17.29 5.60
CA ASP A 109 -52.49 -16.74 4.27
C ASP A 109 -53.06 -17.80 3.28
N GLY A 110 -53.32 -19.04 3.77
CA GLY A 110 -53.96 -20.11 3.02
C GLY A 110 -53.01 -20.91 2.15
N GLN A 111 -51.67 -20.80 2.36
CA GLN A 111 -50.72 -21.66 1.67
C GLN A 111 -50.81 -23.09 2.20
N LEU A 112 -50.92 -24.09 1.30
CA LEU A 112 -51.00 -25.49 1.67
C LEU A 112 -49.61 -26.15 1.75
N GLU A 113 -48.61 -25.44 1.35
CA GLU A 113 -47.19 -25.87 1.46
C GLU A 113 -46.29 -24.69 1.85
N PHE A 114 -45.25 -24.97 2.62
CA PHE A 114 -44.25 -24.00 2.95
C PHE A 114 -42.86 -24.63 3.04
N SER A 115 -41.85 -23.79 2.92
CA SER A 115 -40.45 -24.18 3.02
C SER A 115 -39.66 -23.12 3.75
N ASN A 116 -38.86 -23.52 4.73
CA ASN A 116 -38.08 -22.62 5.54
C ASN A 116 -36.76 -23.28 6.00
N GLN A 117 -35.78 -22.46 6.29
CA GLN A 117 -34.54 -22.92 6.93
C GLN A 117 -34.52 -22.46 8.38
N THR A 118 -34.26 -23.37 9.31
CA THR A 118 -34.26 -23.08 10.74
C THR A 118 -33.19 -23.90 11.47
N VAL A 119 -33.14 -23.69 12.77
CA VAL A 119 -32.19 -24.41 13.66
C VAL A 119 -32.98 -25.33 14.58
N ASN A 120 -32.66 -26.62 14.59
CA ASN A 120 -33.16 -27.58 15.55
C ASN A 120 -31.98 -28.13 16.38
N TYR A 121 -32.30 -28.86 17.44
CA TYR A 121 -31.29 -29.51 18.27
C TYR A 121 -31.59 -30.99 18.40
N ALA A 122 -30.58 -31.82 18.19
CA ALA A 122 -30.68 -33.23 18.52
C ALA A 122 -30.67 -33.46 20.02
N LEU A 123 -31.21 -34.58 20.50
CA LEU A 123 -31.28 -34.91 21.94
C LEU A 123 -29.91 -35.13 22.57
N ASP A 124 -28.88 -35.38 21.79
CA ASP A 124 -27.48 -35.43 22.20
C ASP A 124 -26.82 -34.04 22.30
N GLY A 125 -27.57 -32.96 22.03
CA GLY A 125 -27.14 -31.56 22.13
C GLY A 125 -26.55 -30.98 20.83
N ARG A 126 -26.42 -31.74 19.76
CA ARG A 126 -25.96 -31.22 18.46
C ARG A 126 -26.94 -30.19 17.90
N ARG A 127 -26.41 -29.05 17.47
CA ARG A 127 -27.14 -28.05 16.69
C ARG A 127 -27.22 -28.50 15.24
N LEU A 128 -28.42 -28.50 14.69
CA LEU A 128 -28.74 -28.87 13.32
C LEU A 128 -29.31 -27.66 12.59
N ASP A 129 -28.69 -27.24 11.49
CA ASP A 129 -29.31 -26.32 10.54
C ASP A 129 -30.15 -27.18 9.59
N VAL A 130 -31.48 -27.02 9.61
CA VAL A 130 -32.40 -27.87 8.86
C VAL A 130 -33.20 -27.05 7.84
N GLN A 131 -33.36 -27.64 6.66
CA GLN A 131 -34.31 -27.17 5.66
C GLN A 131 -35.61 -27.93 5.90
N ILE A 132 -36.69 -27.21 6.28
CA ILE A 132 -38.03 -27.74 6.48
C ILE A 132 -38.82 -27.54 5.20
N ARG A 133 -39.56 -28.56 4.80
CA ARG A 133 -40.64 -28.47 3.82
C ARG A 133 -41.86 -29.17 4.38
N ALA A 134 -42.96 -28.47 4.44
CA ALA A 134 -44.24 -29.02 4.91
C ALA A 134 -45.33 -28.85 3.88
N ARG A 135 -46.19 -29.83 3.80
CA ARG A 135 -47.35 -29.84 2.89
C ARG A 135 -48.56 -30.48 3.55
N ILE A 136 -49.70 -29.82 3.47
CA ILE A 136 -50.98 -30.45 3.81
C ILE A 136 -51.31 -31.45 2.72
N LEU A 137 -51.59 -32.71 3.12
CA LEU A 137 -51.85 -33.78 2.16
C LEU A 137 -53.17 -33.58 1.45
N PRO A 138 -53.27 -34.02 0.14
CA PRO A 138 -54.53 -33.96 -0.61
C PRO A 138 -55.68 -34.66 0.08
N GLY A 139 -56.84 -33.97 0.16
CA GLY A 139 -58.04 -34.40 0.86
C GLY A 139 -58.10 -34.04 2.33
N TYR A 140 -57.10 -33.31 2.87
CA TYR A 140 -57.09 -32.83 4.24
C TYR A 140 -56.95 -31.29 4.33
N GLU A 141 -57.19 -30.60 3.24
CA GLU A 141 -57.02 -29.14 3.11
C GLU A 141 -58.02 -28.37 4.02
N ASP A 142 -59.20 -28.91 4.21
CA ASP A 142 -60.25 -28.27 5.04
C ASP A 142 -59.99 -28.38 6.54
N ASN A 143 -59.33 -29.44 6.98
CA ASN A 143 -59.18 -29.73 8.41
C ASN A 143 -57.73 -29.81 8.92
N TRP A 144 -56.73 -29.85 8.04
CA TRP A 144 -55.29 -29.96 8.31
C TRP A 144 -54.87 -31.16 9.19
N SER A 145 -55.68 -32.23 9.20
CA SER A 145 -55.42 -33.37 10.06
C SER A 145 -54.29 -34.31 9.56
N ARG A 146 -53.71 -34.02 8.40
CA ARG A 146 -52.58 -34.73 7.83
C ARG A 146 -51.64 -33.75 7.13
N VAL A 147 -50.52 -33.45 7.74
CA VAL A 147 -49.45 -32.62 7.21
C VAL A 147 -48.18 -33.46 7.15
N LEU A 148 -47.57 -33.52 5.98
CA LEU A 148 -46.29 -34.18 5.80
C LEU A 148 -45.18 -33.11 5.89
N VAL A 149 -44.27 -33.30 6.85
CA VAL A 149 -43.12 -32.42 7.04
C VAL A 149 -41.85 -33.21 6.75
N SER A 150 -40.98 -32.68 5.93
CA SER A 150 -39.66 -33.22 5.68
C SER A 150 -38.58 -32.30 6.19
N LEU A 151 -37.58 -32.87 6.85
CA LEU A 151 -36.41 -32.15 7.35
C LEU A 151 -35.14 -32.68 6.70
N GLU A 152 -34.38 -31.82 6.13
CA GLU A 152 -33.07 -32.12 5.56
C GLU A 152 -31.98 -31.40 6.39
N ASP A 153 -30.99 -32.18 6.85
CA ASP A 153 -29.83 -31.60 7.56
C ASP A 153 -28.92 -30.92 6.55
N VAL A 154 -28.86 -29.61 6.63
CA VAL A 154 -28.02 -28.74 5.78
C VAL A 154 -26.85 -28.13 6.55
N THR A 155 -26.55 -28.62 7.75
CA THR A 155 -25.53 -28.09 8.65
C THR A 155 -24.16 -28.01 7.99
N ALA A 156 -23.76 -29.08 7.27
CA ALA A 156 -22.47 -29.11 6.56
C ALA A 156 -22.40 -28.03 5.48
N THR A 157 -23.49 -27.86 4.70
CA THR A 157 -23.57 -26.85 3.63
C THR A 157 -23.53 -25.43 4.19
N VAL A 158 -24.28 -25.17 5.27
CA VAL A 158 -24.33 -23.86 5.93
C VAL A 158 -22.96 -23.51 6.50
N ARG A 159 -22.29 -24.46 7.18
CA ARG A 159 -20.94 -24.25 7.74
C ARG A 159 -19.91 -24.01 6.67
N ALA A 160 -19.86 -24.81 5.61
CA ALA A 160 -18.93 -24.63 4.50
C ALA A 160 -19.13 -23.26 3.82
N GLY A 161 -20.39 -22.84 3.60
CA GLY A 161 -20.70 -21.52 3.06
C GLY A 161 -20.28 -20.37 4.01
N ALA A 162 -20.41 -20.54 5.32
CA ALA A 162 -19.96 -19.56 6.31
C ALA A 162 -18.44 -19.47 6.37
N GLU A 163 -17.73 -20.60 6.31
CA GLU A 163 -16.26 -20.65 6.27
C GLU A 163 -15.72 -20.02 5.01
N LEU A 164 -16.31 -20.32 3.84
CA LEU A 164 -15.92 -19.69 2.57
C LEU A 164 -16.07 -18.16 2.63
N ARG A 165 -17.25 -17.67 3.04
CA ARG A 165 -17.49 -16.23 3.20
C ARG A 165 -16.52 -15.58 4.18
N ARG A 166 -16.17 -16.26 5.27
CA ARG A 166 -15.19 -15.78 6.24
C ARG A 166 -13.80 -15.70 5.64
N SER A 167 -13.39 -16.71 4.89
CA SER A 167 -12.09 -16.76 4.20
C SER A 167 -11.98 -15.66 3.15
N GLU A 168 -13.02 -15.48 2.32
CA GLU A 168 -13.07 -14.43 1.30
C GLU A 168 -13.01 -13.01 1.92
N ARG A 169 -13.75 -12.79 3.00
CA ARG A 169 -13.71 -11.51 3.73
C ARG A 169 -12.34 -11.25 4.30
N TYR A 170 -11.74 -12.25 4.95
CA TYR A 170 -10.40 -12.14 5.53
C TYR A 170 -9.34 -11.81 4.45
N ALA A 171 -9.37 -12.50 3.32
CA ALA A 171 -8.45 -12.23 2.20
C ALA A 171 -8.65 -10.80 1.64
N ARG A 172 -9.90 -10.35 1.49
CA ARG A 172 -10.23 -9.00 1.05
C ARG A 172 -9.75 -7.94 2.04
N ASP A 173 -9.98 -8.14 3.34
CA ASP A 173 -9.56 -7.20 4.38
C ASP A 173 -8.03 -7.09 4.44
N LEU A 174 -7.30 -8.20 4.30
CA LEU A 174 -5.83 -8.19 4.19
C LEU A 174 -5.33 -7.41 2.98
N PHE A 175 -5.96 -7.57 1.83
CA PHE A 175 -5.62 -6.83 0.61
C PHE A 175 -5.91 -5.34 0.77
N GLU A 176 -7.15 -4.97 1.15
CA GLU A 176 -7.59 -3.58 1.24
C GLU A 176 -6.83 -2.77 2.31
N HIS A 177 -6.52 -3.39 3.46
CA HIS A 177 -5.85 -2.71 4.59
C HIS A 177 -4.35 -2.95 4.66
N SER A 178 -3.75 -3.60 3.66
CA SER A 178 -2.30 -3.71 3.57
C SER A 178 -1.62 -2.34 3.62
N PRO A 179 -0.54 -2.15 4.41
CA PRO A 179 0.23 -0.91 4.43
C PRO A 179 1.07 -0.70 3.16
N VAL A 180 1.14 -1.72 2.30
CA VAL A 180 1.83 -1.68 1.01
C VAL A 180 0.81 -1.47 -0.10
N SER A 181 1.13 -0.62 -1.08
CA SER A 181 0.33 -0.47 -2.29
C SER A 181 0.36 -1.77 -3.08
N LEU A 182 -0.81 -2.37 -3.30
CA LEU A 182 -0.99 -3.64 -4.01
C LEU A 182 -1.86 -3.42 -5.25
N TRP A 183 -1.40 -4.01 -6.37
CA TRP A 183 -2.09 -4.04 -7.64
C TRP A 183 -2.26 -5.49 -8.07
N VAL A 184 -3.43 -5.82 -8.52
CA VAL A 184 -3.73 -7.11 -9.16
C VAL A 184 -4.00 -6.83 -10.63
N GLU A 185 -3.23 -7.47 -11.50
CA GLU A 185 -3.24 -7.19 -12.92
C GLU A 185 -3.32 -8.48 -13.74
N ASP A 186 -3.85 -8.34 -14.96
CA ASP A 186 -3.89 -9.40 -15.97
C ASP A 186 -2.91 -9.04 -17.09
N PHE A 187 -1.89 -9.86 -17.25
CA PHE A 187 -0.83 -9.77 -18.25
C PHE A 187 -0.99 -10.79 -19.38
N SER A 188 -2.13 -11.45 -19.49
CA SER A 188 -2.34 -12.52 -20.49
C SER A 188 -2.19 -12.02 -21.92
N ALA A 189 -2.65 -10.80 -22.21
CA ALA A 189 -2.45 -10.17 -23.50
C ALA A 189 -0.98 -9.84 -23.78
N VAL A 190 -0.23 -9.36 -22.76
CA VAL A 190 1.22 -9.11 -22.87
C VAL A 190 1.96 -10.41 -23.17
N LYS A 191 1.61 -11.51 -22.47
CA LYS A 191 2.17 -12.83 -22.75
C LYS A 191 1.92 -13.27 -24.17
N SER A 192 0.68 -13.12 -24.64
CA SER A 192 0.30 -13.47 -26.02
C SER A 192 1.09 -12.68 -27.07
N LEU A 193 1.36 -11.39 -26.81
CA LEU A 193 2.20 -10.54 -27.67
C LEU A 193 3.66 -11.04 -27.71
N LEU A 194 4.23 -11.39 -26.56
CA LEU A 194 5.59 -11.95 -26.47
C LEU A 194 5.69 -13.31 -27.18
N ASP A 195 4.72 -14.18 -26.96
CA ASP A 195 4.67 -15.48 -27.61
C ASP A 195 4.53 -15.33 -29.14
N GLY A 196 3.78 -14.31 -29.61
CA GLY A 196 3.67 -13.96 -31.02
C GLY A 196 5.02 -13.54 -31.64
N VAL A 197 5.83 -12.75 -30.91
CA VAL A 197 7.19 -12.37 -31.36
C VAL A 197 8.10 -13.61 -31.44
N ARG A 198 8.05 -14.51 -30.46
CA ARG A 198 8.79 -15.80 -30.48
C ARG A 198 8.39 -16.66 -31.67
N ALA A 199 7.09 -16.77 -31.95
CA ALA A 199 6.60 -17.54 -33.07
C ALA A 199 7.07 -17.04 -34.46
N GLN A 200 7.46 -15.76 -34.54
CA GLN A 200 8.08 -15.17 -35.74
C GLN A 200 9.57 -15.46 -35.86
N GLY A 201 10.16 -16.21 -34.90
CA GLY A 201 11.57 -16.58 -34.92
C GLY A 201 12.52 -15.46 -34.47
N ILE A 202 12.03 -14.50 -33.69
CA ILE A 202 12.83 -13.41 -33.14
C ILE A 202 13.45 -13.88 -31.83
N ASP A 203 14.76 -14.10 -31.80
CA ASP A 203 15.52 -14.54 -30.62
C ASP A 203 16.10 -13.34 -29.85
N ASP A 204 16.59 -12.31 -30.55
CA ASP A 204 17.13 -11.09 -29.93
C ASP A 204 16.02 -10.07 -29.66
N PHE A 205 15.29 -10.33 -28.57
CA PHE A 205 14.19 -9.46 -28.16
C PHE A 205 14.68 -8.06 -27.73
N LYS A 206 15.90 -7.95 -27.20
CA LYS A 206 16.49 -6.65 -26.82
C LYS A 206 16.68 -5.73 -28.03
N THR A 207 17.21 -6.26 -29.14
CA THR A 207 17.32 -5.50 -30.38
C THR A 207 15.95 -5.22 -30.97
N PHE A 208 15.01 -6.16 -30.90
CA PHE A 208 13.66 -5.99 -31.38
C PHE A 208 12.96 -4.80 -30.73
N ILE A 209 12.88 -4.71 -29.40
CA ILE A 209 12.21 -3.59 -28.72
C ILE A 209 12.92 -2.25 -28.89
N ARG A 210 14.23 -2.24 -29.14
CA ARG A 210 14.98 -1.03 -29.44
C ARG A 210 14.64 -0.47 -30.82
N VAL A 211 14.37 -1.33 -31.80
CA VAL A 211 13.95 -0.95 -33.16
C VAL A 211 12.45 -0.66 -33.21
N HIS A 212 11.64 -1.30 -32.34
CA HIS A 212 10.20 -1.22 -32.27
C HIS A 212 9.71 -0.72 -30.90
N PRO A 213 10.00 0.54 -30.51
CA PRO A 213 9.57 1.07 -29.21
C PRO A 213 8.04 1.11 -29.05
N GLU A 214 7.30 1.19 -30.17
CA GLU A 214 5.84 1.10 -30.20
C GLU A 214 5.31 -0.24 -29.65
N PHE A 215 6.10 -1.32 -29.71
CA PHE A 215 5.73 -2.61 -29.13
C PHE A 215 5.65 -2.53 -27.60
N VAL A 216 6.58 -1.82 -26.95
CA VAL A 216 6.57 -1.59 -25.51
C VAL A 216 5.32 -0.81 -25.12
N THR A 217 5.03 0.27 -25.86
CA THR A 217 3.82 1.08 -25.65
C THR A 217 2.55 0.24 -25.79
N ARG A 218 2.49 -0.62 -26.82
CA ARG A 218 1.38 -1.54 -27.02
C ARG A 218 1.21 -2.49 -25.84
N CYS A 219 2.29 -3.12 -25.37
CA CYS A 219 2.23 -4.00 -24.19
C CYS A 219 1.70 -3.27 -22.96
N MET A 220 2.12 -2.00 -22.71
CA MET A 220 1.59 -1.20 -21.61
C MET A 220 0.08 -0.97 -21.69
N HIS A 221 -0.47 -0.77 -22.88
CA HIS A 221 -1.91 -0.55 -23.08
C HIS A 221 -2.75 -1.84 -22.93
N GLU A 222 -2.13 -2.99 -23.12
CA GLU A 222 -2.80 -4.29 -23.00
C GLU A 222 -2.87 -4.81 -21.55
N ILE A 223 -2.18 -4.17 -20.62
CA ILE A 223 -2.26 -4.51 -19.20
C ILE A 223 -3.64 -4.12 -18.68
N ARG A 224 -4.33 -5.08 -18.08
CA ARG A 224 -5.62 -4.84 -17.45
C ARG A 224 -5.48 -4.86 -15.93
N VAL A 225 -5.67 -3.72 -15.29
CA VAL A 225 -5.76 -3.64 -13.85
C VAL A 225 -7.08 -4.25 -13.38
N ILE A 226 -7.02 -5.31 -12.61
CA ILE A 226 -8.17 -6.02 -12.03
C ILE A 226 -8.60 -5.32 -10.74
N ASP A 227 -7.64 -5.04 -9.84
CA ASP A 227 -7.92 -4.39 -8.57
C ASP A 227 -6.70 -3.66 -8.01
N VAL A 228 -6.95 -2.69 -7.14
CA VAL A 228 -5.95 -1.96 -6.35
C VAL A 228 -6.48 -1.74 -4.94
N ASN A 229 -5.60 -1.74 -3.93
CA ASN A 229 -6.00 -1.56 -2.54
C ASN A 229 -6.03 -0.07 -2.11
N GLN A 230 -6.51 0.18 -0.89
CA GLN A 230 -6.62 1.52 -0.31
C GLN A 230 -5.27 2.27 -0.24
N GLN A 231 -4.17 1.56 0.02
CA GLN A 231 -2.85 2.17 0.08
C GLN A 231 -2.38 2.69 -1.29
N THR A 232 -2.77 2.02 -2.37
CA THR A 232 -2.54 2.51 -3.73
C THR A 232 -3.21 3.87 -3.96
N LEU A 233 -4.47 4.01 -3.55
CA LEU A 233 -5.21 5.27 -3.71
C LEU A 233 -4.53 6.40 -2.94
N ARG A 234 -4.10 6.14 -1.71
CA ARG A 234 -3.37 7.12 -0.87
C ARG A 234 -2.04 7.52 -1.49
N MET A 235 -1.26 6.56 -1.98
CA MET A 235 0.06 6.78 -2.58
C MET A 235 -0.03 7.71 -3.80
N PHE A 236 -1.03 7.52 -4.65
CA PHE A 236 -1.19 8.30 -5.87
C PHE A 236 -2.16 9.49 -5.76
N GLY A 237 -2.77 9.69 -4.58
CA GLY A 237 -3.69 10.81 -4.34
C GLY A 237 -5.01 10.68 -5.08
N ALA A 238 -5.54 9.46 -5.22
CA ALA A 238 -6.83 9.18 -5.85
C ALA A 238 -7.93 8.97 -4.79
N GLU A 239 -9.10 9.53 -5.01
CA GLU A 239 -10.26 9.36 -4.12
C GLU A 239 -10.96 8.01 -4.33
N SER A 240 -10.83 7.42 -5.52
CA SER A 240 -11.44 6.14 -5.87
C SER A 240 -10.58 5.35 -6.88
N LYS A 241 -10.82 4.03 -6.94
CA LYS A 241 -10.20 3.14 -7.94
C LYS A 241 -10.52 3.61 -9.37
N GLU A 242 -11.76 3.99 -9.62
CA GLU A 242 -12.22 4.48 -10.91
C GLU A 242 -11.47 5.75 -11.33
N MET A 243 -11.31 6.72 -10.41
CA MET A 243 -10.54 7.94 -10.65
C MET A 243 -9.08 7.62 -11.00
N LEU A 244 -8.45 6.69 -10.28
CA LEU A 244 -7.07 6.27 -10.53
C LEU A 244 -6.94 5.65 -11.92
N LEU A 245 -7.79 4.68 -12.26
CA LEU A 245 -7.74 3.94 -13.52
C LEU A 245 -8.01 4.84 -14.73
N ASN A 246 -8.95 5.78 -14.62
CA ASN A 246 -9.23 6.76 -15.67
C ASN A 246 -8.06 7.76 -15.90
N ASN A 247 -7.15 7.87 -14.93
CA ASN A 247 -5.99 8.76 -15.00
C ASN A 247 -4.65 8.01 -14.97
N ILE A 248 -4.64 6.71 -15.26
CA ILE A 248 -3.45 5.86 -15.12
C ILE A 248 -2.26 6.34 -15.94
N GLY A 249 -2.50 6.93 -17.12
CA GLY A 249 -1.45 7.51 -17.95
C GLY A 249 -0.75 8.74 -17.33
N ARG A 250 -1.33 9.35 -16.28
CA ARG A 250 -0.66 10.40 -15.50
C ARG A 250 0.28 9.83 -14.45
N VAL A 251 -0.01 8.63 -13.99
CA VAL A 251 0.78 7.88 -13.00
C VAL A 251 2.00 7.25 -13.67
N PHE A 252 1.79 6.60 -14.82
CA PHE A 252 2.80 5.89 -15.59
C PHE A 252 3.25 6.75 -16.79
N ARG A 253 4.23 7.63 -16.58
CA ARG A 253 4.80 8.52 -17.61
C ARG A 253 6.31 8.67 -17.45
N GLY A 254 6.96 9.33 -18.41
CA GLY A 254 8.39 9.63 -18.36
C GLY A 254 9.26 8.36 -18.41
N GLU A 255 10.07 8.13 -17.41
CA GLU A 255 11.03 7.02 -17.30
C GLU A 255 10.37 5.63 -17.23
N MET A 256 9.03 5.58 -17.04
CA MET A 256 8.30 4.32 -16.93
C MET A 256 8.42 3.45 -18.19
N HIS A 257 8.50 4.07 -19.36
CA HIS A 257 8.63 3.34 -20.63
C HIS A 257 9.94 2.51 -20.68
N GLU A 258 11.05 3.08 -20.22
CA GLU A 258 12.34 2.38 -20.17
C GLU A 258 12.31 1.25 -19.12
N SER A 259 11.80 1.54 -17.93
CA SER A 259 11.64 0.55 -16.86
C SER A 259 10.74 -0.62 -17.26
N PHE A 260 9.67 -0.34 -18.02
CA PHE A 260 8.79 -1.38 -18.53
C PHE A 260 9.42 -2.19 -19.66
N ALA A 261 10.21 -1.57 -20.51
CA ALA A 261 10.99 -2.29 -21.53
C ALA A 261 11.96 -3.30 -20.89
N GLU A 262 12.63 -2.91 -19.80
CA GLU A 262 13.45 -3.85 -19.01
C GLU A 262 12.61 -4.96 -18.37
N GLN A 263 11.41 -4.64 -17.90
CA GLN A 263 10.49 -5.65 -17.35
C GLN A 263 10.09 -6.69 -18.42
N LEU A 264 9.82 -6.23 -19.64
CA LEU A 264 9.51 -7.13 -20.75
C LEU A 264 10.71 -8.03 -21.11
N LEU A 265 11.95 -7.51 -21.03
CA LEU A 265 13.17 -8.33 -21.21
C LEU A 265 13.25 -9.44 -20.17
N ASP A 266 13.04 -9.11 -18.91
CA ASP A 266 13.03 -10.10 -17.83
C ASP A 266 11.91 -11.15 -18.03
N LEU A 267 10.73 -10.74 -18.44
CA LEU A 267 9.61 -11.65 -18.76
C LEU A 267 9.93 -12.51 -19.99
N TRP A 268 10.61 -11.96 -21.00
CA TRP A 268 11.09 -12.72 -22.15
C TRP A 268 12.08 -13.81 -21.74
N GLU A 269 12.95 -13.53 -20.78
CA GLU A 269 13.90 -14.50 -20.20
C GLU A 269 13.23 -15.50 -19.23
N GLY A 270 11.92 -15.38 -19.01
CA GLY A 270 11.15 -16.27 -18.10
C GLY A 270 11.24 -15.89 -16.63
N LYS A 271 11.72 -14.67 -16.31
CA LYS A 271 11.78 -14.15 -14.94
C LYS A 271 10.40 -13.63 -14.54
N THR A 272 9.59 -14.45 -13.90
CA THR A 272 8.23 -14.15 -13.45
C THR A 272 8.17 -13.49 -12.08
N PHE A 273 9.32 -13.35 -11.39
CA PHE A 273 9.50 -12.52 -10.20
C PHE A 273 10.58 -11.48 -10.46
N GLN A 274 10.26 -10.21 -10.23
CA GLN A 274 11.17 -9.09 -10.50
C GLN A 274 11.09 -8.06 -9.40
N GLN A 275 12.23 -7.38 -9.16
CA GLN A 275 12.32 -6.24 -8.24
C GLN A 275 13.12 -5.12 -8.90
N ARG A 276 12.63 -3.89 -8.82
CA ARG A 276 13.32 -2.71 -9.34
C ARG A 276 12.88 -1.42 -8.66
N GLU A 277 13.73 -0.41 -8.72
CA GLU A 277 13.36 0.95 -8.35
C GLU A 277 12.87 1.70 -9.60
N VAL A 278 11.70 2.31 -9.50
CA VAL A 278 11.07 3.05 -10.60
C VAL A 278 10.57 4.40 -10.08
N VAL A 279 10.32 5.33 -11.00
CA VAL A 279 9.68 6.61 -10.68
C VAL A 279 8.30 6.65 -11.32
N ASN A 280 7.28 6.77 -10.49
CA ASN A 280 5.91 7.04 -10.91
C ASN A 280 5.50 8.44 -10.43
N TYR A 281 4.29 8.87 -10.80
CA TYR A 281 3.83 10.20 -10.47
C TYR A 281 2.47 10.14 -9.76
N ALA A 282 2.33 10.86 -8.67
CA ALA A 282 1.02 11.07 -8.05
C ALA A 282 0.12 11.89 -9.00
N LEU A 283 -1.19 11.86 -8.80
CA LEU A 283 -2.15 12.66 -9.59
C LEU A 283 -1.94 14.18 -9.41
N SER A 284 -1.30 14.60 -8.31
CA SER A 284 -0.82 15.98 -8.10
C SER A 284 0.29 16.38 -9.09
N GLY A 285 1.01 15.41 -9.64
CA GLY A 285 2.18 15.61 -10.51
C GLY A 285 3.51 15.40 -9.80
N ASP A 286 3.51 15.15 -8.49
CA ASP A 286 4.71 14.90 -7.72
C ASP A 286 5.34 13.54 -8.07
N ALA A 287 6.67 13.51 -8.17
CA ALA A 287 7.41 12.28 -8.40
C ALA A 287 7.42 11.40 -7.13
N VAL A 288 7.10 10.14 -7.28
CA VAL A 288 7.14 9.12 -6.24
C VAL A 288 8.19 8.08 -6.63
N HIS A 289 9.26 7.98 -5.84
CA HIS A 289 10.26 6.92 -6.00
C HIS A 289 9.73 5.64 -5.38
N ILE A 290 9.69 4.58 -6.14
CA ILE A 290 9.02 3.34 -5.77
C ILE A 290 9.99 2.17 -5.86
N HIS A 291 10.02 1.34 -4.82
CA HIS A 291 10.52 -0.02 -4.92
C HIS A 291 9.37 -0.93 -5.33
N MET A 292 9.42 -1.42 -6.56
CA MET A 292 8.40 -2.27 -7.17
C MET A 292 8.83 -3.73 -7.08
N GLN A 293 7.90 -4.59 -6.68
CA GLN A 293 7.99 -6.04 -6.84
C GLN A 293 6.85 -6.51 -7.75
N PHE A 294 7.19 -7.30 -8.74
CA PHE A 294 6.28 -7.92 -9.69
C PHE A 294 6.35 -9.44 -9.52
N SER A 295 5.20 -10.11 -9.47
CA SER A 295 5.14 -11.57 -9.35
C SER A 295 3.94 -12.12 -10.12
N VAL A 296 4.18 -13.05 -11.03
CA VAL A 296 3.13 -13.90 -11.60
C VAL A 296 2.77 -14.95 -10.56
N LEU A 297 1.47 -15.12 -10.26
CA LEU A 297 1.02 -16.10 -9.28
C LEU A 297 1.15 -17.53 -9.81
N ALA A 298 1.42 -18.48 -8.90
CA ALA A 298 1.80 -19.86 -9.24
C ALA A 298 0.81 -20.56 -10.18
N ASP A 299 -0.48 -20.39 -9.93
CA ASP A 299 -1.53 -21.04 -10.74
C ASP A 299 -1.72 -20.37 -12.12
N HIS A 300 -1.09 -19.20 -12.35
CA HIS A 300 -1.17 -18.40 -13.57
C HIS A 300 0.15 -18.29 -14.34
N MET A 301 1.13 -19.17 -14.05
CA MET A 301 2.41 -19.18 -14.77
C MET A 301 2.28 -19.48 -16.26
N SER A 302 1.22 -20.18 -16.67
CA SER A 302 0.99 -20.55 -18.06
C SER A 302 0.36 -19.46 -18.90
N ASP A 303 -0.43 -18.57 -18.30
CA ASP A 303 -1.25 -17.56 -18.98
C ASP A 303 -0.96 -16.10 -18.56
N TRP A 304 -0.33 -15.89 -17.40
CA TRP A 304 -0.14 -14.60 -16.73
C TRP A 304 -1.44 -13.82 -16.48
N GLY A 305 -2.55 -14.56 -16.33
CA GLY A 305 -3.85 -13.96 -16.08
C GLY A 305 -4.00 -13.33 -14.71
N LEU A 306 -3.06 -13.60 -13.77
CA LEU A 306 -3.06 -13.01 -12.44
C LEU A 306 -1.63 -12.69 -11.98
N VAL A 307 -1.36 -11.40 -11.89
CA VAL A 307 -0.09 -10.81 -11.48
C VAL A 307 -0.32 -9.93 -10.27
N LEU A 308 0.58 -10.03 -9.30
CA LEU A 308 0.60 -9.15 -8.13
C LEU A 308 1.79 -8.19 -8.22
N LEU A 309 1.50 -6.88 -8.17
CA LEU A 309 2.52 -5.86 -7.95
C LEU A 309 2.40 -5.33 -6.53
N SER A 310 3.54 -5.18 -5.86
CA SER A 310 3.64 -4.40 -4.64
C SER A 310 4.55 -3.19 -4.86
N LEU A 311 4.08 -2.03 -4.41
CA LEU A 311 4.77 -0.76 -4.58
C LEU A 311 5.02 -0.15 -3.20
N VAL A 312 6.28 0.06 -2.88
CA VAL A 312 6.70 0.72 -1.63
C VAL A 312 7.28 2.08 -1.96
N ASP A 313 6.70 3.14 -1.39
CA ASP A 313 7.24 4.50 -1.52
C ASP A 313 8.58 4.61 -0.78
N ILE A 314 9.64 4.87 -1.52
CA ILE A 314 11.00 5.08 -1.01
C ILE A 314 11.46 6.53 -1.19
N THR A 315 10.54 7.47 -1.46
CA THR A 315 10.86 8.88 -1.74
C THR A 315 11.60 9.53 -0.56
N ALA A 316 11.13 9.28 0.66
CA ALA A 316 11.81 9.80 1.87
C ALA A 316 13.22 9.24 2.02
N ARG A 317 13.42 7.94 1.73
CA ARG A 317 14.75 7.31 1.74
C ARG A 317 15.66 7.95 0.70
N LYS A 318 15.21 8.10 -0.55
CA LYS A 318 15.99 8.73 -1.63
C LYS A 318 16.37 10.18 -1.32
N LYS A 319 15.45 10.95 -0.75
CA LYS A 319 15.74 12.33 -0.29
C LYS A 319 16.79 12.34 0.82
N ALA A 320 16.70 11.40 1.77
CA ALA A 320 17.69 11.31 2.85
C ALA A 320 19.07 10.87 2.32
N GLU A 321 19.12 9.89 1.41
CA GLU A 321 20.36 9.46 0.74
C GLU A 321 21.02 10.63 -0.01
N ALA A 322 20.26 11.37 -0.83
CA ALA A 322 20.75 12.55 -1.54
C ALA A 322 21.23 13.65 -0.60
N TYR A 323 20.50 13.86 0.50
CA TYR A 323 20.91 14.83 1.52
C TYR A 323 22.18 14.41 2.27
N LEU A 324 22.32 13.13 2.61
CA LEU A 324 23.55 12.60 3.20
C LEU A 324 24.75 12.71 2.24
N GLU A 325 24.55 12.44 0.96
CA GLU A 325 25.58 12.65 -0.06
C GLU A 325 25.97 14.12 -0.17
N TYR A 326 24.99 15.03 -0.12
CA TYR A 326 25.24 16.47 -0.08
C TYR A 326 26.06 16.88 1.15
N LEU A 327 25.66 16.42 2.35
CA LEU A 327 26.41 16.68 3.60
C LEU A 327 27.81 16.10 3.59
N GLY A 328 27.97 14.93 2.94
CA GLY A 328 29.29 14.31 2.76
C GLY A 328 30.28 15.18 1.96
N LYS A 329 29.77 16.08 1.11
CA LYS A 329 30.57 16.89 0.17
C LYS A 329 30.54 18.39 0.43
N HIS A 330 29.60 18.89 1.26
CA HIS A 330 29.41 20.34 1.48
C HIS A 330 29.51 20.71 2.97
N ASP A 331 29.95 21.94 3.23
CA ASP A 331 29.87 22.58 4.56
C ASP A 331 28.46 23.14 4.78
N VAL A 332 27.82 22.74 5.86
CA VAL A 332 26.41 23.07 6.16
C VAL A 332 26.20 24.57 6.34
N LEU A 333 27.22 25.30 6.91
CA LEU A 333 27.10 26.72 7.22
C LEU A 333 27.25 27.57 5.97
N THR A 334 28.26 27.31 5.15
CA THR A 334 28.65 28.12 4.00
C THR A 334 28.15 27.59 2.66
N GLN A 335 27.64 26.36 2.63
CA GLN A 335 27.21 25.60 1.43
C GLN A 335 28.33 25.39 0.38
N LEU A 336 29.56 25.78 0.66
CA LEU A 336 30.74 25.45 -0.13
C LEU A 336 31.07 23.96 -0.01
N ARG A 337 32.05 23.48 -0.77
CA ARG A 337 32.62 22.16 -0.55
C ARG A 337 33.23 22.05 0.84
N ASN A 338 33.14 20.85 1.45
CA ASN A 338 33.76 20.62 2.77
C ASN A 338 35.19 20.11 2.66
N ARG A 339 35.84 19.94 3.80
CA ARG A 339 37.20 19.40 3.88
C ARG A 339 37.38 18.02 3.28
N ALA A 340 36.37 17.14 3.40
CA ALA A 340 36.43 15.79 2.86
C ALA A 340 36.46 15.81 1.32
N PHE A 341 35.58 16.58 0.70
CA PHE A 341 35.59 16.80 -0.75
C PHE A 341 36.89 17.41 -1.24
N TYR A 342 37.38 18.44 -0.53
CA TYR A 342 38.67 19.06 -0.87
C TYR A 342 39.81 18.01 -0.92
N ALA A 343 39.93 17.16 0.09
CA ALA A 343 40.98 16.15 0.15
C ALA A 343 40.85 15.12 -0.99
N GLU A 344 39.64 14.68 -1.32
CA GLU A 344 39.37 13.79 -2.42
C GLU A 344 39.72 14.43 -3.77
N GLU A 345 39.25 15.66 -3.99
CA GLU A 345 39.48 16.39 -5.24
C GLU A 345 40.97 16.72 -5.45
N LEU A 346 41.66 17.12 -4.39
CA LEU A 346 43.10 17.36 -4.42
C LEU A 346 43.85 16.08 -4.83
N ASN A 347 43.52 14.94 -4.24
CA ASN A 347 44.11 13.64 -4.63
C ASN A 347 43.81 13.28 -6.10
N ARG A 348 42.60 13.58 -6.57
CA ARG A 348 42.24 13.36 -7.98
C ARG A 348 43.07 14.22 -8.91
N LEU A 349 43.17 15.52 -8.59
CA LEU A 349 43.91 16.50 -9.39
C LEU A 349 45.42 16.21 -9.41
N THR A 350 45.98 15.79 -8.30
CA THR A 350 47.38 15.37 -8.21
C THR A 350 47.69 14.23 -9.12
N ARG A 351 46.77 13.29 -9.33
CA ARG A 351 46.99 12.08 -10.18
C ARG A 351 46.67 12.31 -11.65
N LYS A 352 45.66 13.12 -11.97
CA LYS A 352 45.06 13.18 -13.32
C LYS A 352 45.06 14.58 -13.94
N GLY A 353 45.44 15.62 -13.18
CA GLY A 353 45.29 17.02 -13.62
C GLY A 353 43.82 17.47 -13.73
N PRO A 354 43.50 18.46 -14.59
CA PRO A 354 44.39 19.16 -15.56
C PRO A 354 45.40 20.10 -14.89
N TRP A 355 46.51 20.27 -15.60
CA TRP A 355 47.62 21.16 -15.22
C TRP A 355 47.67 22.42 -16.12
N PRO A 356 48.22 23.55 -15.63
CA PRO A 356 48.72 23.79 -14.27
C PRO A 356 47.58 23.79 -13.24
N LEU A 357 47.88 23.49 -11.97
CA LEU A 357 46.98 23.58 -10.85
C LEU A 357 47.36 24.78 -9.99
N SER A 358 46.48 25.76 -9.86
CA SER A 358 46.62 26.86 -8.93
C SER A 358 45.76 26.63 -7.68
N ILE A 359 46.25 27.11 -6.54
CA ILE A 359 45.65 27.00 -5.20
C ILE A 359 45.57 28.38 -4.62
N ILE A 360 44.41 28.80 -4.09
CA ILE A 360 44.24 30.00 -3.31
C ILE A 360 43.88 29.59 -1.90
N ALA A 361 44.77 29.81 -0.94
CA ALA A 361 44.49 29.69 0.50
C ALA A 361 43.87 31.00 0.99
N ILE A 362 42.79 30.93 1.77
CA ILE A 362 41.98 32.10 2.21
C ILE A 362 41.66 31.94 3.68
N ASP A 363 41.81 33.06 4.43
CA ASP A 363 41.45 33.15 5.85
C ASP A 363 40.58 34.36 6.11
N LEU A 364 39.51 34.21 6.90
CA LEU A 364 38.63 35.30 7.27
C LEU A 364 39.16 36.09 8.45
N ASN A 365 39.56 37.32 8.20
CA ASN A 365 40.12 38.22 9.23
C ASN A 365 39.09 38.62 10.28
N GLY A 366 39.47 38.54 11.56
CA GLY A 366 38.72 39.13 12.66
C GLY A 366 37.54 38.31 13.17
N LEU A 367 37.31 37.07 12.68
CA LEU A 367 36.22 36.21 13.10
C LEU A 367 36.18 36.02 14.62
N LYS A 368 37.33 35.77 15.25
CA LYS A 368 37.41 35.59 16.71
C LYS A 368 36.95 36.82 17.49
N VAL A 369 37.34 38.02 17.06
CA VAL A 369 36.95 39.28 17.73
C VAL A 369 35.41 39.44 17.63
N VAL A 370 34.83 39.17 16.47
CA VAL A 370 33.38 39.29 16.31
C VAL A 370 32.64 38.24 17.14
N ASN A 371 33.15 37.02 17.22
CA ASN A 371 32.58 35.98 18.10
C ASN A 371 32.62 36.39 19.58
N ASP A 372 33.76 36.99 20.04
CA ASP A 372 33.96 37.40 21.43
C ASP A 372 33.10 38.64 21.79
N GLU A 373 32.91 39.58 20.86
CA GLU A 373 32.18 40.84 21.09
C GLU A 373 30.67 40.72 20.82
N GLN A 374 30.23 39.90 19.82
CA GLN A 374 28.86 39.90 19.31
C GLN A 374 28.23 38.49 19.31
N GLY A 375 28.99 37.47 19.74
CA GLY A 375 28.55 36.09 19.85
C GLY A 375 28.70 35.30 18.52
N HIS A 376 28.63 33.97 18.65
CA HIS A 376 28.84 33.05 17.53
C HIS A 376 27.87 33.23 16.35
N ALA A 377 26.63 33.68 16.60
CA ALA A 377 25.67 33.95 15.54
C ALA A 377 26.14 35.04 14.55
N ALA A 378 26.88 36.05 15.05
CA ALA A 378 27.46 37.10 14.23
C ALA A 378 28.63 36.56 13.38
N GLY A 379 29.50 35.74 13.98
CA GLY A 379 30.56 35.06 13.23
C GLY A 379 30.05 34.07 12.18
N ASP A 380 28.99 33.32 12.49
CA ASP A 380 28.32 32.46 11.53
C ASP A 380 27.75 33.24 10.34
N SER A 381 27.22 34.45 10.60
CA SER A 381 26.75 35.34 9.53
C SER A 381 27.91 35.78 8.61
N MET A 382 29.08 36.13 9.20
CA MET A 382 30.27 36.43 8.39
C MET A 382 30.71 35.26 7.53
N LEU A 383 30.75 34.04 8.09
CA LEU A 383 31.14 32.83 7.38
C LEU A 383 30.17 32.52 6.23
N ARG A 384 28.83 32.66 6.43
CA ARG A 384 27.85 32.52 5.35
C ARG A 384 28.08 33.50 4.21
N ARG A 385 28.33 34.77 4.53
CA ARG A 385 28.61 35.81 3.54
C ARG A 385 29.90 35.53 2.75
N VAL A 386 30.95 35.03 3.38
CA VAL A 386 32.16 34.56 2.67
C VAL A 386 31.78 33.39 1.73
N GLY A 387 30.97 32.44 2.21
CA GLY A 387 30.44 31.34 1.38
C GLY A 387 29.72 31.85 0.15
N GLU A 388 28.82 32.82 0.28
CA GLU A 388 28.08 33.45 -0.81
C GLU A 388 29.00 34.13 -1.84
N VAL A 389 30.01 34.87 -1.36
CA VAL A 389 30.99 35.52 -2.23
C VAL A 389 31.79 34.49 -3.01
N LEU A 390 32.34 33.48 -2.35
CA LEU A 390 33.13 32.42 -2.99
C LEU A 390 32.30 31.57 -3.95
N ALA A 391 31.06 31.22 -3.59
CA ALA A 391 30.17 30.45 -4.47
C ALA A 391 29.84 31.18 -5.78
N LYS A 392 29.77 32.55 -5.73
CA LYS A 392 29.49 33.35 -6.93
C LYS A 392 30.76 33.71 -7.73
N ALA A 393 31.90 33.76 -7.04
CA ALA A 393 33.18 34.11 -7.68
C ALA A 393 33.82 32.90 -8.38
N VAL A 394 33.58 31.69 -7.89
CA VAL A 394 34.29 30.47 -8.35
C VAL A 394 33.37 29.64 -9.23
N ASP A 395 33.68 29.63 -10.53
CA ASP A 395 32.94 28.84 -11.53
C ASP A 395 33.61 27.48 -11.78
N ALA A 396 32.82 26.47 -12.12
CA ALA A 396 33.36 25.16 -12.54
C ALA A 396 34.31 25.32 -13.75
N PRO A 397 35.41 24.57 -13.83
CA PRO A 397 35.78 23.39 -13.02
C PRO A 397 36.51 23.72 -11.71
N ALA A 398 36.75 25.00 -11.38
CA ALA A 398 37.29 25.37 -10.09
C ALA A 398 36.29 25.12 -8.96
N CYS A 399 36.78 24.89 -7.74
CA CYS A 399 35.92 24.66 -6.58
C CYS A 399 36.46 25.38 -5.33
N ALA A 400 35.55 26.03 -4.61
CA ALA A 400 35.83 26.63 -3.30
C ALA A 400 35.39 25.66 -2.19
N ALA A 401 36.23 25.50 -1.19
CA ALA A 401 35.98 24.63 -0.05
C ALA A 401 36.26 25.37 1.29
N ARG A 402 35.48 25.09 2.31
CA ARG A 402 35.79 25.44 3.69
C ARG A 402 36.55 24.30 4.35
N ILE A 403 37.75 24.55 4.81
CA ILE A 403 38.66 23.53 5.37
C ILE A 403 38.48 23.40 6.88
N GLY A 404 38.15 24.47 7.57
CA GLY A 404 37.88 24.51 9.00
C GLY A 404 37.77 25.95 9.50
N GLY A 405 37.08 26.19 10.61
CA GLY A 405 37.00 27.49 11.26
C GLY A 405 36.74 28.65 10.30
N ASP A 406 37.76 29.50 10.14
CA ASP A 406 37.86 30.68 9.26
C ASP A 406 38.63 30.41 7.94
N GLU A 407 39.08 29.19 7.72
CA GLU A 407 39.94 28.81 6.58
C GLU A 407 39.12 28.27 5.39
N PHE A 408 39.43 28.81 4.19
CA PHE A 408 38.87 28.40 2.92
C PHE A 408 39.99 28.16 1.91
N THR A 409 39.70 27.33 0.91
CA THR A 409 40.65 27.08 -0.18
C THR A 409 39.90 27.00 -1.51
N VAL A 410 40.52 27.56 -2.56
CA VAL A 410 40.03 27.38 -3.93
C VAL A 410 41.03 26.55 -4.71
N LEU A 411 40.57 25.49 -5.36
CA LEU A 411 41.34 24.70 -6.32
C LEU A 411 40.97 25.11 -7.75
N LEU A 412 41.99 25.47 -8.55
CA LEU A 412 41.81 25.94 -9.93
C LEU A 412 42.53 24.97 -10.90
N PRO A 413 41.89 23.90 -11.32
CA PRO A 413 42.49 22.97 -12.29
C PRO A 413 42.61 23.60 -13.69
N GLY A 414 43.75 23.37 -14.36
CA GLY A 414 44.05 23.94 -15.69
C GLY A 414 44.28 25.43 -15.71
N THR A 415 44.58 26.06 -14.53
CA THR A 415 44.68 27.51 -14.38
C THR A 415 46.08 27.88 -13.88
N ASP A 416 46.74 28.79 -14.55
CA ASP A 416 48.05 29.32 -14.18
C ASP A 416 47.95 30.41 -13.08
N GLU A 417 49.09 30.96 -12.67
CA GLU A 417 49.17 32.03 -11.66
C GLU A 417 48.42 33.30 -12.06
N ARG A 418 48.43 33.66 -13.34
CA ARG A 418 47.68 34.80 -13.86
C ARG A 418 46.16 34.62 -13.69
N GLY A 419 45.68 33.45 -14.08
CA GLY A 419 44.26 33.13 -13.89
C GLY A 419 43.85 33.11 -12.43
N ALA A 420 44.73 32.62 -11.53
CA ALA A 420 44.46 32.64 -10.11
C ALA A 420 44.46 34.10 -9.53
N MET A 421 45.35 34.96 -10.00
CA MET A 421 45.34 36.40 -9.62
C MET A 421 44.06 37.08 -10.10
N ALA A 422 43.60 36.81 -11.32
CA ALA A 422 42.36 37.38 -11.84
C ALA A 422 41.14 36.93 -11.02
N LEU A 423 41.13 35.67 -10.55
CA LEU A 423 40.09 35.19 -9.63
C LEU A 423 40.18 35.85 -8.26
N GLN A 424 41.38 36.08 -7.71
CA GLN A 424 41.58 36.80 -6.47
C GLN A 424 40.98 38.22 -6.55
N GLU A 425 41.26 38.95 -7.63
CA GLU A 425 40.70 40.29 -7.89
C GLU A 425 39.17 40.24 -7.96
N ARG A 426 38.62 39.24 -8.63
CA ARG A 426 37.15 39.00 -8.71
C ARG A 426 36.55 38.74 -7.33
N ILE A 427 37.18 37.91 -6.49
CA ILE A 427 36.74 37.65 -5.13
C ILE A 427 36.75 38.94 -4.33
N LEU A 428 37.83 39.76 -4.39
CA LEU A 428 37.92 41.01 -3.67
C LEU A 428 36.88 42.04 -4.10
N SER A 429 36.62 42.13 -5.42
CA SER A 429 35.57 42.99 -5.96
C SER A 429 34.18 42.61 -5.46
N MET A 430 33.86 41.28 -5.43
CA MET A 430 32.60 40.78 -4.92
C MET A 430 32.48 40.96 -3.40
N LEU A 431 33.59 40.82 -2.68
CA LEU A 431 33.66 41.08 -1.24
C LEU A 431 33.32 42.54 -0.90
N GLU A 432 33.86 43.48 -1.68
CA GLU A 432 33.56 44.87 -1.52
C GLU A 432 32.09 45.21 -1.80
N LEU A 433 31.50 44.66 -2.83
CA LEU A 433 30.06 44.79 -3.12
C LEU A 433 29.22 44.19 -1.98
N ASN A 434 29.62 43.04 -1.42
CA ASN A 434 28.95 42.44 -0.28
C ASN A 434 29.05 43.34 0.95
N ASN A 435 30.22 43.95 1.22
CA ASN A 435 30.43 44.88 2.33
C ASN A 435 29.55 46.14 2.20
N GLN A 436 29.36 46.66 0.99
CA GLN A 436 28.47 47.82 0.75
C GLN A 436 27.00 47.47 1.03
N PHE A 437 26.61 46.27 0.75
CA PHE A 437 25.23 45.82 1.00
C PHE A 437 24.92 45.54 2.47
N TYR A 438 25.91 45.08 3.23
CA TYR A 438 25.79 44.78 4.68
C TYR A 438 26.54 45.80 5.54
N PRO A 439 25.97 46.97 5.85
CA PRO A 439 26.63 47.99 6.69
C PRO A 439 26.64 47.53 8.14
N GLY A 440 27.73 47.06 8.64
CA GLY A 440 27.89 46.66 10.05
C GLY A 440 29.18 45.90 10.28
N GLN A 441 29.31 44.74 9.68
CA GLN A 441 30.55 43.96 9.80
C GLN A 441 31.20 43.85 8.43
N HIS A 442 32.30 44.55 8.25
CA HIS A 442 33.11 44.44 7.05
C HIS A 442 33.84 43.08 7.02
N LEU A 443 33.62 42.31 5.95
CA LEU A 443 34.42 41.13 5.66
C LEU A 443 35.78 41.58 5.14
N SER A 444 36.83 40.94 5.62
CA SER A 444 38.20 41.06 5.12
C SER A 444 38.81 39.68 5.01
N LEU A 445 39.45 39.39 3.90
CA LEU A 445 40.06 38.09 3.62
C LEU A 445 41.59 38.29 3.47
N ALA A 446 42.38 37.44 4.08
CA ALA A 446 43.78 37.25 3.76
C ALA A 446 43.87 36.10 2.72
N MET A 447 44.58 36.30 1.62
CA MET A 447 44.67 35.34 0.53
C MET A 447 46.11 35.12 0.07
N GLY A 448 46.45 33.85 -0.18
CA GLY A 448 47.75 33.47 -0.72
C GLY A 448 47.59 32.55 -1.93
N ILE A 449 48.32 32.77 -3.01
CA ILE A 449 48.28 32.04 -4.25
C ILE A 449 49.58 31.25 -4.44
N ALA A 450 49.43 30.03 -4.91
CA ALA A 450 50.53 29.25 -5.46
C ALA A 450 50.09 28.42 -6.67
N CYS A 451 50.99 28.25 -7.62
CA CYS A 451 50.77 27.43 -8.80
C CYS A 451 51.78 26.26 -8.84
N CYS A 452 51.36 25.11 -9.37
CA CYS A 452 52.20 23.98 -9.62
C CYS A 452 51.94 23.37 -11.00
N GLN A 453 53.03 22.81 -11.57
CA GLN A 453 53.00 22.13 -12.86
C GLN A 453 52.87 20.62 -12.69
N SER A 454 52.65 19.92 -13.78
CA SER A 454 52.69 18.46 -13.77
C SER A 454 54.04 17.94 -13.30
N GLY A 455 54.03 17.06 -12.30
CA GLY A 455 55.21 16.49 -11.71
C GLY A 455 55.77 17.24 -10.48
N ASP A 456 55.24 18.45 -10.19
CA ASP A 456 55.52 19.15 -8.94
C ASP A 456 54.86 18.47 -7.74
N ALA A 457 55.43 18.63 -6.56
CA ALA A 457 54.80 18.26 -5.30
C ALA A 457 53.69 19.25 -4.99
N VAL A 458 52.42 18.81 -5.08
CA VAL A 458 51.25 19.65 -4.83
C VAL A 458 51.22 20.13 -3.39
N GLU A 459 51.70 19.33 -2.43
CA GLU A 459 51.84 19.69 -1.02
C GLU A 459 52.76 20.91 -0.84
N ALA A 460 53.82 21.01 -1.64
CA ALA A 460 54.70 22.17 -1.62
C ALA A 460 53.99 23.44 -2.12
N ALA A 461 53.09 23.32 -3.11
CA ALA A 461 52.29 24.46 -3.55
C ALA A 461 51.26 24.89 -2.49
N ILE A 462 50.57 23.94 -1.84
CA ILE A 462 49.71 24.24 -0.71
C ILE A 462 50.46 25.03 0.37
N HIS A 463 51.61 24.55 0.78
CA HIS A 463 52.43 25.21 1.80
C HIS A 463 52.84 26.64 1.37
N ARG A 464 53.21 26.87 0.09
CA ARG A 464 53.52 28.22 -0.43
C ARG A 464 52.27 29.12 -0.39
N ALA A 465 51.11 28.61 -0.76
CA ALA A 465 49.87 29.38 -0.67
C ALA A 465 49.54 29.76 0.78
N ASP A 466 49.66 28.83 1.71
CA ASP A 466 49.45 29.11 3.15
C ASP A 466 50.44 30.14 3.70
N GLN A 467 51.74 30.03 3.33
CA GLN A 467 52.73 31.01 3.74
C GLN A 467 52.41 32.42 3.22
N ALA A 468 51.99 32.54 1.96
CA ALA A 468 51.59 33.83 1.37
C ALA A 468 50.35 34.40 2.06
N MET A 469 49.35 33.60 2.34
CA MET A 469 48.14 33.97 3.08
C MET A 469 48.48 34.45 4.51
N TYR A 470 49.33 33.70 5.22
CA TYR A 470 49.77 34.07 6.57
C TYR A 470 50.56 35.40 6.62
N ALA A 471 51.39 35.65 5.61
CA ALA A 471 52.11 36.92 5.47
C ALA A 471 51.14 38.11 5.27
N GLU A 472 50.04 37.91 4.53
CA GLU A 472 48.99 38.90 4.34
C GLU A 472 48.17 39.13 5.63
N LYS A 473 47.81 38.05 6.33
CA LYS A 473 47.15 38.10 7.63
C LYS A 473 47.92 38.90 8.66
N ASN A 474 49.25 38.72 8.71
CA ASN A 474 50.12 39.50 9.61
C ASN A 474 50.17 40.97 9.23
N ARG A 475 50.21 41.33 7.97
CA ARG A 475 50.13 42.73 7.51
C ARG A 475 48.83 43.39 7.94
N TYR A 476 47.70 42.72 7.79
CA TYR A 476 46.40 43.17 8.26
C TYR A 476 46.41 43.47 9.78
N HIS A 477 46.94 42.58 10.60
CA HIS A 477 47.00 42.77 12.05
C HIS A 477 47.90 43.93 12.45
N GLN A 478 49.01 44.14 11.77
CA GLN A 478 49.93 45.29 12.02
C GLN A 478 49.27 46.64 11.68
N GLN A 479 48.55 46.69 10.53
CA GLN A 479 47.81 47.88 10.14
C GLN A 479 46.72 48.26 11.16
N LYS A 480 45.93 47.32 11.57
CA LYS A 480 44.88 47.53 12.56
C LYS A 480 45.35 47.91 13.91
N ASN A 481 46.54 47.48 14.33
CA ASN A 481 47.19 47.90 15.55
C ASN A 481 47.75 49.36 15.46
N VAL A 482 48.21 49.82 14.31
CA VAL A 482 48.64 51.20 14.05
C VAL A 482 47.45 52.18 14.12
N ASP A 483 46.32 51.78 13.43
CA ASP A 483 45.10 52.59 13.42
C ASP A 483 44.46 52.74 14.82
N ARG A 484 44.47 51.69 15.63
CA ARG A 484 44.05 51.78 17.06
C ARG A 484 44.89 52.68 17.90
N ARG A 485 46.20 52.73 17.67
CA ARG A 485 47.09 53.65 18.40
C ARG A 485 46.92 55.14 18.02
N GLN A 486 46.55 55.37 16.73
CA GLN A 486 46.28 56.72 16.24
C GLN A 486 44.90 57.26 16.65
N SER A 487 43.89 56.38 16.75
CA SER A 487 42.52 56.73 17.18
C SER A 487 42.37 56.85 18.70
N GLY A 488 43.30 56.29 19.52
CA GLY A 488 43.34 56.41 20.97
C GLY A 488 44.17 57.63 21.48
N SER A 489 44.72 58.40 20.56
CA SER A 489 45.49 59.62 20.86
C SER A 489 44.73 60.92 20.58
N ARG A 490 43.42 60.86 20.36
CA ARG A 490 42.56 62.07 20.21
C ARG A 490 41.56 62.17 21.34
#